data_1c400b669371a53aeb6982afab1d5c90
#
_entry.id   1c400b669371a53aeb6982afab1d5c90
#
_cell.length_a   1.000
_cell.length_b   1.000
_cell.length_c   1.000
_cell.angle_alpha   90.00
_cell.angle_beta   90.00
_cell.angle_gamma   90.00
#
_symmetry.space_group_name_H-M   'P 1'
#
loop_
_entity.id
_entity.type
_entity.pdbx_description
1 polymer ?
#
loop_
_entity_poly.entity_id
_entity_poly.type
_entity_poly.pdbx_seq_one_letter_code
_entity_poly.pdbx_strand_id
1 'polypeptide(L)'
;MKNENLWKISYRNIEVSEDIKSSKYSPLLKKLISRAGIDSARIAENYLCAGEELFADPLLMKGMPKAVERLKRAMDTGEVICVYGDYDVDGITATCVLYDWLKKHGANCSYYIPDRITDGYGLNCGAIDRIKSERKATLIVSVDCGITASR
;
A
#
# COMPACT_ATOMS: atom_id res chain seq x y z
N MET A 1 -30.76 -25.45 18.45
CA MET A 1 -31.07 -24.29 17.59
C MET A 1 -30.06 -24.31 16.45
N LYS A 2 -30.48 -24.60 15.21
CA LYS A 2 -29.61 -24.56 14.03
C LYS A 2 -29.35 -23.09 13.68
N ASN A 3 -28.12 -22.60 13.84
CA ASN A 3 -27.67 -21.36 13.23
C ASN A 3 -27.62 -21.58 11.71
N GLU A 4 -28.70 -21.29 11.04
CA GLU A 4 -28.70 -21.18 9.59
C GLU A 4 -27.97 -19.90 9.23
N ASN A 5 -26.69 -20.03 8.86
CA ASN A 5 -25.92 -18.94 8.25
C ASN A 5 -26.55 -18.64 6.87
N LEU A 6 -27.52 -17.74 6.88
CA LEU A 6 -28.20 -17.28 5.66
C LEU A 6 -27.25 -16.38 4.87
N TRP A 7 -26.78 -16.89 3.74
CA TRP A 7 -26.02 -16.09 2.78
C TRP A 7 -26.91 -14.96 2.22
N LYS A 8 -26.48 -13.73 2.38
CA LYS A 8 -27.14 -12.56 1.80
C LYS A 8 -26.43 -12.10 0.56
N ILE A 9 -27.14 -12.02 -0.57
CA ILE A 9 -26.61 -11.48 -1.82
C ILE A 9 -26.72 -9.96 -1.75
N SER A 10 -25.64 -9.28 -1.41
CA SER A 10 -25.61 -7.83 -1.14
C SER A 10 -25.72 -6.93 -2.39
N TYR A 11 -25.68 -7.50 -3.60
CA TYR A 11 -25.77 -6.74 -4.85
C TYR A 11 -27.16 -6.74 -5.50
N ARG A 12 -28.18 -7.31 -4.84
CA ARG A 12 -29.54 -7.38 -5.43
C ARG A 12 -30.17 -6.02 -5.71
N ASN A 13 -29.85 -5.03 -4.90
CA ASN A 13 -30.44 -3.68 -4.95
C ASN A 13 -29.47 -2.63 -5.49
N ILE A 14 -28.42 -3.03 -6.21
CA ILE A 14 -27.48 -2.08 -6.80
C ILE A 14 -28.10 -1.51 -8.07
N GLU A 15 -28.28 -0.21 -8.08
CA GLU A 15 -28.67 0.54 -9.27
C GLU A 15 -27.47 0.62 -10.23
N VAL A 16 -27.69 0.23 -11.48
CA VAL A 16 -26.68 0.25 -12.52
C VAL A 16 -26.99 1.43 -13.45
N SER A 17 -26.05 2.34 -13.64
CA SER A 17 -26.22 3.50 -14.54
C SER A 17 -26.49 3.07 -15.98
N GLU A 18 -27.14 3.90 -16.76
CA GLU A 18 -27.42 3.60 -18.18
C GLU A 18 -26.12 3.43 -18.99
N ASP A 19 -25.09 4.19 -18.69
CA ASP A 19 -23.79 4.07 -19.34
C ASP A 19 -23.14 2.69 -19.07
N ILE A 20 -23.20 2.19 -17.83
CA ILE A 20 -22.73 0.84 -17.51
C ILE A 20 -23.65 -0.25 -18.09
N LYS A 21 -24.98 -0.04 -18.12
CA LYS A 21 -25.91 -1.00 -18.75
C LYS A 21 -25.61 -1.22 -20.22
N SER A 22 -25.27 -0.16 -20.96
CA SER A 22 -24.93 -0.22 -22.38
C SER A 22 -23.51 -0.73 -22.66
N SER A 23 -22.65 -0.88 -21.65
CA SER A 23 -21.28 -1.34 -21.82
C SER A 23 -21.18 -2.83 -22.23
N LYS A 24 -19.99 -3.22 -22.72
CA LYS A 24 -19.67 -4.60 -23.17
C LYS A 24 -19.63 -5.67 -22.06
N TYR A 25 -19.69 -5.26 -20.80
CA TYR A 25 -19.48 -6.15 -19.66
C TYR A 25 -20.67 -7.08 -19.40
N SER A 26 -20.39 -8.23 -18.77
CA SER A 26 -21.44 -9.17 -18.36
C SER A 26 -22.38 -8.57 -17.30
N PRO A 27 -23.63 -9.06 -17.17
CA PRO A 27 -24.55 -8.52 -16.16
C PRO A 27 -24.04 -8.58 -14.72
N LEU A 28 -23.27 -9.61 -14.38
CA LEU A 28 -22.63 -9.72 -13.07
C LEU A 28 -21.56 -8.64 -12.87
N LEU A 29 -20.67 -8.47 -13.86
CA LEU A 29 -19.59 -7.48 -13.78
C LEU A 29 -20.12 -6.06 -13.73
N LYS A 30 -21.19 -5.74 -14.48
CA LYS A 30 -21.88 -4.44 -14.39
C LYS A 30 -22.35 -4.16 -12.97
N LYS A 31 -22.92 -5.12 -12.27
CA LYS A 31 -23.33 -4.97 -10.86
C LYS A 31 -22.13 -4.78 -9.92
N LEU A 32 -21.05 -5.53 -10.12
CA LEU A 32 -19.83 -5.40 -9.31
C LEU A 32 -19.16 -4.05 -9.49
N ILE A 33 -19.06 -3.56 -10.73
CA ILE A 33 -18.53 -2.23 -11.09
C ILE A 33 -19.38 -1.14 -10.40
N SER A 34 -20.70 -1.22 -10.54
CA SER A 34 -21.61 -0.24 -9.91
C SER A 34 -21.55 -0.29 -8.39
N ARG A 35 -21.34 -1.46 -7.80
CA ARG A 35 -21.10 -1.60 -6.36
C ARG A 35 -19.81 -0.90 -5.89
N ALA A 36 -18.79 -0.86 -6.74
CA ALA A 36 -17.55 -0.12 -6.48
C ALA A 36 -17.72 1.41 -6.64
N GLY A 37 -18.96 1.89 -6.91
CA GLY A 37 -19.25 3.31 -7.10
C GLY A 37 -18.90 3.85 -8.49
N ILE A 38 -18.66 2.97 -9.45
CA ILE A 38 -18.32 3.35 -10.83
C ILE A 38 -19.59 3.35 -11.67
N ASP A 39 -19.95 4.52 -12.19
CA ASP A 39 -21.15 4.78 -12.99
C ASP A 39 -20.90 5.07 -14.47
N SER A 40 -19.63 5.22 -14.88
CA SER A 40 -19.20 5.51 -16.25
C SER A 40 -18.44 4.35 -16.88
N ALA A 41 -18.78 4.00 -18.11
CA ALA A 41 -18.10 2.95 -18.88
C ALA A 41 -16.62 3.25 -19.11
N ARG A 42 -16.26 4.53 -19.30
CA ARG A 42 -14.87 4.96 -19.41
C ARG A 42 -14.08 4.75 -18.12
N ILE A 43 -14.66 5.09 -16.97
CA ILE A 43 -14.03 4.86 -15.67
C ILE A 43 -13.90 3.36 -15.40
N ALA A 44 -14.92 2.58 -15.78
CA ALA A 44 -14.88 1.13 -15.67
C ALA A 44 -13.76 0.50 -16.51
N GLU A 45 -13.57 0.97 -17.74
CA GLU A 45 -12.45 0.52 -18.59
C GLU A 45 -11.11 0.82 -17.96
N ASN A 46 -10.89 2.04 -17.49
CA ASN A 46 -9.67 2.44 -16.79
C ASN A 46 -9.42 1.61 -15.52
N TYR A 47 -10.48 1.31 -14.77
CA TYR A 47 -10.38 0.52 -13.54
C TYR A 47 -10.01 -0.94 -13.80
N LEU A 48 -10.53 -1.53 -14.88
CA LEU A 48 -10.33 -2.95 -15.21
C LEU A 48 -9.08 -3.20 -16.06
N CYS A 49 -8.68 -2.23 -16.87
CA CYS A 49 -7.63 -2.35 -17.87
C CYS A 49 -6.57 -1.25 -17.67
N ALA A 50 -6.28 -0.90 -16.42
CA ALA A 50 -5.30 0.13 -16.09
C ALA A 50 -3.93 -0.18 -16.70
N GLY A 51 -3.38 0.78 -17.44
CA GLY A 51 -2.02 0.77 -17.94
C GLY A 51 -1.16 1.85 -17.26
N GLU A 52 0.11 1.90 -17.64
CA GLU A 52 1.09 2.84 -17.05
C GLU A 52 0.69 4.32 -17.26
N GLU A 53 -0.10 4.60 -18.29
CA GLU A 53 -0.62 5.94 -18.62
C GLU A 53 -1.57 6.51 -17.53
N LEU A 54 -2.09 5.64 -16.66
CA LEU A 54 -2.97 6.03 -15.55
C LEU A 54 -2.22 6.30 -14.25
N PHE A 55 -0.91 6.08 -14.20
CA PHE A 55 -0.13 6.40 -13.01
C PHE A 55 -0.11 7.92 -12.80
N ALA A 56 -0.59 8.35 -11.66
CA ALA A 56 -0.48 9.74 -11.25
C ALA A 56 0.98 10.07 -10.90
N ASP A 57 1.36 11.35 -11.08
CA ASP A 57 2.65 11.82 -10.58
C ASP A 57 2.76 11.56 -9.06
N PRO A 58 3.73 10.76 -8.60
CA PRO A 58 3.89 10.45 -7.18
C PRO A 58 4.12 11.70 -6.31
N LEU A 59 4.60 12.80 -6.87
CA LEU A 59 4.77 14.06 -6.13
C LEU A 59 3.44 14.72 -5.76
N LEU A 60 2.33 14.33 -6.37
CA LEU A 60 0.98 14.76 -5.98
C LEU A 60 0.51 14.13 -4.67
N MET A 61 1.14 13.04 -4.23
CA MET A 61 0.83 12.42 -2.95
C MET A 61 1.14 13.35 -1.79
N LYS A 62 0.17 13.50 -0.86
CA LYS A 62 0.33 14.38 0.31
C LYS A 62 1.61 14.05 1.09
N GLY A 63 2.49 15.04 1.21
CA GLY A 63 3.74 14.92 1.96
C GLY A 63 4.90 14.29 1.20
N MET A 64 4.72 13.78 -0.01
CA MET A 64 5.78 13.15 -0.80
C MET A 64 7.01 14.05 -1.01
N PRO A 65 6.89 15.34 -1.38
CA PRO A 65 8.06 16.20 -1.51
C PRO A 65 8.90 16.30 -0.23
N LYS A 66 8.23 16.40 0.94
CA LYS A 66 8.92 16.43 2.25
C LYS A 66 9.61 15.11 2.58
N ALA A 67 8.96 13.96 2.25
CA ALA A 67 9.55 12.65 2.47
C ALA A 67 10.80 12.44 1.60
N VAL A 68 10.74 12.83 0.32
CA VAL A 68 11.89 12.78 -0.60
C VAL A 68 13.02 13.66 -0.12
N GLU A 69 12.74 14.90 0.29
CA GLU A 69 13.74 15.82 0.85
C GLU A 69 14.40 15.25 2.12
N ARG A 70 13.59 14.68 3.03
CA ARG A 70 14.09 14.05 4.26
C ARG A 70 15.00 12.85 3.97
N LEU A 71 14.62 12.03 2.99
CA LEU A 71 15.40 10.87 2.58
C LEU A 71 16.72 11.29 1.93
N LYS A 72 16.70 12.25 1.01
CA LYS A 72 17.89 12.81 0.38
C LYS A 72 18.88 13.36 1.43
N ARG A 73 18.38 14.15 2.37
CA ARG A 73 19.21 14.66 3.46
C ARG A 73 19.87 13.55 4.28
N ALA A 74 19.14 12.47 4.58
CA ALA A 74 19.70 11.33 5.31
C ALA A 74 20.82 10.66 4.51
N MET A 75 20.66 10.51 3.21
CA MET A 75 21.71 9.96 2.33
C MET A 75 22.94 10.88 2.28
N ASP A 76 22.74 12.16 2.08
CA ASP A 76 23.82 13.17 1.98
C ASP A 76 24.64 13.30 3.27
N THR A 77 23.98 13.12 4.43
CA THR A 77 24.64 13.21 5.75
C THR A 77 25.13 11.87 6.30
N GLY A 78 24.94 10.76 5.56
CA GLY A 78 25.38 9.44 5.96
C GLY A 78 24.58 8.83 7.12
N GLU A 79 23.34 9.29 7.33
CA GLU A 79 22.47 8.73 8.36
C GLU A 79 22.21 7.23 8.11
N VAL A 80 21.98 6.48 9.18
CA VAL A 80 21.60 5.07 9.09
C VAL A 80 20.11 4.96 8.84
N ILE A 81 19.74 4.47 7.66
CA ILE A 81 18.36 4.32 7.22
C ILE A 81 17.92 2.87 7.43
N CYS A 82 16.74 2.65 8.00
CA CYS A 82 16.10 1.33 8.04
C CYS A 82 14.80 1.33 7.25
N VAL A 83 14.70 0.46 6.24
CA VAL A 83 13.45 0.19 5.53
C VAL A 83 12.65 -0.83 6.35
N TYR A 84 11.48 -0.42 6.82
CA TYR A 84 10.57 -1.27 7.59
C TYR A 84 9.44 -1.73 6.69
N GLY A 85 9.35 -3.03 6.39
CA GLY A 85 8.30 -3.61 5.57
C GLY A 85 7.25 -4.38 6.35
N ASP A 86 6.32 -5.00 5.63
CA ASP A 86 5.43 -6.03 6.16
C ASP A 86 5.95 -7.42 5.79
N TYR A 87 5.44 -8.44 6.45
CA TYR A 87 5.86 -9.84 6.29
C TYR A 87 5.20 -10.55 5.09
N ASP A 88 4.21 -9.95 4.44
CA ASP A 88 3.59 -10.53 3.26
C ASP A 88 4.37 -10.23 1.96
N VAL A 89 3.88 -10.74 0.83
CA VAL A 89 4.59 -10.61 -0.45
C VAL A 89 4.74 -9.15 -0.88
N ASP A 90 3.73 -8.32 -0.65
CA ASP A 90 3.75 -6.92 -1.05
C ASP A 90 4.74 -6.14 -0.18
N GLY A 91 4.75 -6.37 1.13
CA GLY A 91 5.71 -5.76 2.06
C GLY A 91 7.15 -6.19 1.79
N ILE A 92 7.39 -7.48 1.52
CA ILE A 92 8.73 -7.99 1.19
C ILE A 92 9.22 -7.38 -0.13
N THR A 93 8.39 -7.38 -1.18
CA THR A 93 8.78 -6.84 -2.50
C THR A 93 8.99 -5.33 -2.45
N ALA A 94 8.12 -4.57 -1.78
CA ALA A 94 8.30 -3.14 -1.57
C ALA A 94 9.60 -2.82 -0.82
N THR A 95 9.91 -3.61 0.22
CA THR A 95 11.18 -3.49 0.96
C THR A 95 12.37 -3.74 0.06
N CYS A 96 12.35 -4.81 -0.74
CA CYS A 96 13.43 -5.11 -1.68
C CYS A 96 13.66 -3.97 -2.68
N VAL A 97 12.60 -3.44 -3.29
CA VAL A 97 12.71 -2.34 -4.26
C VAL A 97 13.36 -1.11 -3.66
N LEU A 98 12.89 -0.65 -2.49
CA LEU A 98 13.43 0.54 -1.86
C LEU A 98 14.84 0.31 -1.31
N TYR A 99 15.09 -0.83 -0.66
CA TYR A 99 16.40 -1.18 -0.11
C TYR A 99 17.46 -1.27 -1.20
N ASP A 100 17.18 -1.97 -2.30
CA ASP A 100 18.12 -2.11 -3.42
C ASP A 100 18.41 -0.77 -4.07
N TRP A 101 17.40 0.07 -4.23
CA TRP A 101 17.58 1.42 -4.76
C TRP A 101 18.51 2.24 -3.87
N LEU A 102 18.26 2.25 -2.55
CA LEU A 102 19.08 2.96 -1.57
C LEU A 102 20.53 2.46 -1.58
N LYS A 103 20.75 1.14 -1.62
CA LYS A 103 22.09 0.53 -1.70
C LYS A 103 22.83 0.93 -2.97
N LYS A 104 22.17 0.87 -4.13
CA LYS A 104 22.76 1.27 -5.41
C LYS A 104 23.18 2.75 -5.44
N HIS A 105 22.52 3.58 -4.64
CA HIS A 105 22.85 5.01 -4.51
C HIS A 105 23.77 5.33 -3.32
N GLY A 106 24.41 4.32 -2.73
CA GLY A 106 25.42 4.50 -1.69
C GLY A 106 24.90 4.84 -0.29
N ALA A 107 23.58 4.68 -0.05
CA ALA A 107 23.01 4.94 1.26
C ALA A 107 23.50 3.91 2.31
N ASN A 108 23.76 4.37 3.52
CA ASN A 108 23.96 3.51 4.69
C ASN A 108 22.61 2.99 5.15
N CYS A 109 22.18 1.85 4.64
CA CYS A 109 20.84 1.33 4.91
C CYS A 109 20.80 -0.14 5.27
N SER A 110 19.78 -0.49 6.03
CA SER A 110 19.37 -1.84 6.42
C SER A 110 17.88 -2.00 6.17
N TYR A 111 17.35 -3.20 6.37
CA TYR A 111 15.91 -3.45 6.33
C TYR A 111 15.45 -4.20 7.59
N TYR A 112 14.17 -4.14 7.87
CA TYR A 112 13.50 -4.90 8.93
C TYR A 112 12.16 -5.40 8.42
N ILE A 113 11.94 -6.70 8.52
CA ILE A 113 10.65 -7.33 8.29
C ILE A 113 10.17 -7.88 9.64
N PRO A 114 8.99 -7.47 10.14
CA PRO A 114 8.48 -7.95 11.41
C PRO A 114 8.14 -9.46 11.33
N ASP A 115 8.34 -10.16 12.41
CA ASP A 115 7.86 -11.53 12.54
C ASP A 115 6.36 -11.52 12.88
N ARG A 116 5.57 -12.29 12.12
CA ARG A 116 4.11 -12.34 12.25
C ARG A 116 3.63 -12.74 13.64
N ILE A 117 4.37 -13.60 14.32
CA ILE A 117 3.97 -14.19 15.60
C ILE A 117 4.41 -13.29 16.77
N THR A 118 5.65 -12.80 16.73
CA THR A 118 6.26 -12.04 17.83
C THR A 118 6.01 -10.54 17.75
N ASP A 119 5.98 -9.97 16.54
CA ASP A 119 5.85 -8.53 16.34
C ASP A 119 4.41 -8.11 15.98
N GLY A 120 3.63 -9.04 15.41
CA GLY A 120 2.28 -8.74 14.93
C GLY A 120 2.27 -8.01 13.59
N TYR A 121 1.15 -7.35 13.28
CA TYR A 121 0.95 -6.64 12.03
C TYR A 121 1.29 -5.15 12.15
N GLY A 122 1.98 -4.63 11.15
CA GLY A 122 2.28 -3.20 11.01
C GLY A 122 3.39 -2.70 11.93
N LEU A 123 3.45 -1.38 12.10
CA LEU A 123 4.46 -0.73 12.94
C LEU A 123 4.13 -0.94 14.43
N ASN A 124 5.15 -1.34 15.22
CA ASN A 124 5.03 -1.44 16.67
C ASN A 124 6.26 -0.85 17.39
N CYS A 125 6.06 -0.35 18.60
CA CYS A 125 7.09 0.31 19.38
C CYS A 125 8.29 -0.61 19.66
N GLY A 126 8.04 -1.89 19.98
CA GLY A 126 9.13 -2.84 20.29
C GLY A 126 10.07 -3.09 19.11
N ALA A 127 9.52 -3.18 17.88
CA ALA A 127 10.32 -3.30 16.66
C ALA A 127 11.12 -2.01 16.39
N ILE A 128 10.51 -0.83 16.60
CA ILE A 128 11.19 0.47 16.46
C ILE A 128 12.34 0.58 17.45
N ASP A 129 12.15 0.19 18.70
CA ASP A 129 13.19 0.22 19.73
C ASP A 129 14.35 -0.72 19.40
N ARG A 130 14.05 -1.94 18.88
CA ARG A 130 15.08 -2.87 18.39
C ARG A 130 15.86 -2.29 17.22
N ILE A 131 15.19 -1.72 16.22
CA ILE A 131 15.83 -1.09 15.09
C ILE A 131 16.77 0.04 15.55
N LYS A 132 16.32 0.88 16.47
CA LYS A 132 17.12 1.97 17.04
C LYS A 132 18.33 1.45 17.81
N SER A 133 18.16 0.45 18.67
CA SER A 133 19.22 -0.05 19.54
C SER A 133 20.23 -0.92 18.82
N GLU A 134 19.77 -1.86 17.99
CA GLU A 134 20.60 -2.86 17.34
C GLU A 134 21.21 -2.36 16.01
N ARG A 135 20.42 -1.64 15.21
CA ARG A 135 20.82 -1.18 13.88
C ARG A 135 21.32 0.27 13.88
N LYS A 136 21.19 0.98 14.99
CA LYS A 136 21.56 2.42 15.13
C LYS A 136 20.87 3.31 14.10
N ALA A 137 19.70 2.90 13.62
CA ALA A 137 18.95 3.65 12.63
C ALA A 137 18.48 5.00 13.22
N THR A 138 18.67 6.05 12.43
CA THR A 138 18.24 7.43 12.74
C THR A 138 17.04 7.85 11.89
N LEU A 139 16.79 7.11 10.81
CA LEU A 139 15.61 7.25 9.96
C LEU A 139 15.00 5.89 9.68
N ILE A 140 13.69 5.77 9.90
CA ILE A 140 12.90 4.60 9.47
C ILE A 140 11.99 5.05 8.33
N VAL A 141 11.99 4.27 7.26
CA VAL A 141 11.06 4.44 6.12
C VAL A 141 10.20 3.19 6.05
N SER A 142 8.92 3.33 6.38
CA SER A 142 7.98 2.21 6.28
C SER A 142 7.41 2.08 4.87
N VAL A 143 7.29 0.84 4.40
CA VAL A 143 6.68 0.50 3.12
C VAL A 143 5.63 -0.57 3.35
N ASP A 144 4.51 -0.47 2.62
CA ASP A 144 3.36 -1.38 2.74
C ASP A 144 2.81 -1.53 4.17
N CYS A 145 2.97 -0.50 4.96
CA CYS A 145 2.42 -0.40 6.31
C CYS A 145 1.31 0.65 6.34
N GLY A 146 0.24 0.38 7.09
CA GLY A 146 -0.83 1.36 7.26
C GLY A 146 -0.35 2.65 7.94
N ILE A 147 -1.06 3.75 7.71
CA ILE A 147 -0.75 5.08 8.27
C ILE A 147 -1.44 5.35 9.62
N THR A 148 -2.10 4.34 10.18
CA THR A 148 -2.94 4.50 11.39
C THR A 148 -2.22 4.10 12.68
N ALA A 149 -0.99 3.62 12.62
CA ALA A 149 -0.17 3.25 13.79
C ALA A 149 0.38 4.51 14.50
N SER A 150 -0.52 5.35 15.03
CA SER A 150 -0.19 6.64 15.66
C SER A 150 -0.31 6.61 17.18
N ARG A 151 -0.40 5.43 17.81
CA ARG A 151 -0.56 5.26 19.26
C ARG A 151 0.63 4.56 19.87
#